data_996c588cb110b181c82904b9b4325b6f
#
_entry.id   996c588cb110b181c82904b9b4325b6f
#
_cell.length_a   1.000
_cell.length_b   1.000
_cell.length_c   1.000
_cell.angle_alpha   90.00
_cell.angle_beta   90.00
_cell.angle_gamma   90.00
#
_symmetry.space_group_name_H-M   'P 1'
#
loop_
_entity.id
_entity.type
_entity.pdbx_description
1 polymer ?
#
loop_
_entity_poly.entity_id
_entity_poly.type
_entity_poly.pdbx_seq_one_letter_code
_entity_poly.pdbx_strand_id
1 'polypeptide(L)' 'PIYVSFDKDVLREEDAVCDWDQGDMTLDEAVEKLQEIRERADKILGMDICGEDARWKQTQEAGTCQINDRCNRRLVETLE' A
#
# COMPACT_ATOMS: atom_id res chain seq x y z
N PRO A 1 -21.61 -2.15 0.91
CA PRO A 1 -20.41 -2.88 0.49
C PRO A 1 -19.49 -2.01 -0.36
N ILE A 2 -18.19 -2.11 -0.14
CA ILE A 2 -17.19 -1.33 -0.88
C ILE A 2 -16.05 -2.23 -1.35
N TYR A 3 -15.36 -1.75 -2.38
CA TYR A 3 -14.11 -2.33 -2.85
C TYR A 3 -13.02 -1.26 -2.72
N VAL A 4 -11.87 -1.62 -2.16
CA VAL A 4 -10.78 -0.66 -1.93
C VAL A 4 -9.69 -0.85 -2.97
N SER A 5 -9.36 0.21 -3.69
CA SER A 5 -8.23 0.25 -4.60
C SER A 5 -7.21 1.23 -4.02
N PHE A 6 -6.03 0.74 -3.71
CA PHE A 6 -4.99 1.53 -3.08
C PHE A 6 -3.77 1.64 -3.98
N ASP A 7 -3.34 2.88 -4.25
CA ASP A 7 -2.16 3.15 -5.05
C ASP A 7 -1.01 3.55 -4.12
N LYS A 8 0.06 2.76 -4.11
CA LYS A 8 1.19 2.96 -3.22
C LYS A 8 1.98 4.23 -3.53
N ASP A 9 1.79 4.85 -4.70
CA ASP A 9 2.54 6.06 -5.02
C ASP A 9 2.12 7.27 -4.19
N VAL A 10 1.02 7.20 -3.43
CA VAL A 10 0.68 8.24 -2.47
C VAL A 10 1.61 8.23 -1.26
N LEU A 11 2.31 7.11 -1.02
CA LEU A 11 3.19 6.94 0.13
C LEU A 11 4.56 7.54 -0.12
N ARG A 12 5.22 7.96 0.96
CA ARG A 12 6.60 8.43 0.90
C ARG A 12 7.54 7.28 0.55
N GLU A 13 8.71 7.61 0.04
CA GLU A 13 9.68 6.63 -0.45
C GLU A 13 10.19 5.67 0.63
N GLU A 14 10.18 6.09 1.89
CA GLU A 14 10.61 5.26 3.02
C GLU A 14 9.64 4.10 3.28
N ASP A 15 8.39 4.22 2.84
CA ASP A 15 7.35 3.22 3.13
C ASP A 15 6.96 2.37 1.92
N ALA A 16 7.23 2.83 0.72
CA ALA A 16 6.99 2.07 -0.50
C ALA A 16 7.90 2.56 -1.62
N VAL A 17 8.25 1.68 -2.54
CA VAL A 17 9.08 2.04 -3.69
C VAL A 17 8.27 1.81 -4.96
N CYS A 18 8.07 2.87 -5.74
CA CYS A 18 7.24 2.87 -6.94
C CYS A 18 7.99 3.48 -8.12
N ASP A 19 7.49 3.21 -9.34
CA ASP A 19 8.05 3.76 -10.58
C ASP A 19 7.68 5.22 -10.80
N TRP A 20 6.65 5.72 -10.11
CA TRP A 20 6.09 7.04 -10.33
C TRP A 20 6.50 8.00 -9.23
N ASP A 21 6.30 9.29 -9.48
CA ASP A 21 6.52 10.31 -8.43
C ASP A 21 5.66 9.96 -7.23
N GLN A 22 6.28 9.97 -6.06
CA GLN A 22 5.62 9.56 -4.83
C GLN A 22 5.18 10.76 -4.00
N GLY A 23 4.10 10.55 -3.23
CA GLY A 23 3.59 11.54 -2.31
C GLY A 23 4.33 11.54 -0.98
N ASP A 24 3.72 12.15 0.02
CA ASP A 24 4.31 12.35 1.34
C ASP A 24 3.62 11.55 2.44
N MET A 25 2.56 10.82 2.12
CA MET A 25 1.80 10.09 3.12
C MET A 25 2.65 8.98 3.74
N THR A 26 2.62 8.86 5.06
CA THR A 26 3.27 7.74 5.72
C THR A 26 2.38 6.51 5.68
N LEU A 27 3.00 5.33 5.82
CA LEU A 27 2.24 4.08 5.89
C LEU A 27 1.27 4.08 7.08
N ASP A 28 1.68 4.66 8.21
CA ASP A 28 0.82 4.74 9.38
C ASP A 28 -0.42 5.60 9.11
N GLU A 29 -0.27 6.71 8.39
CA GLU A 29 -1.40 7.55 8.00
C GLU A 29 -2.36 6.79 7.08
N ALA A 30 -1.82 6.03 6.13
CA ALA A 30 -2.62 5.22 5.22
C ALA A 30 -3.39 4.15 5.99
N VAL A 31 -2.74 3.47 6.92
CA VAL A 31 -3.36 2.45 7.77
C VAL A 31 -4.51 3.06 8.58
N GLU A 32 -4.32 4.25 9.16
CA GLU A 32 -5.39 4.93 9.89
C GLU A 32 -6.62 5.17 9.01
N LYS A 33 -6.40 5.65 7.79
CA LYS A 33 -7.51 5.91 6.86
C LYS A 33 -8.24 4.63 6.46
N LEU A 34 -7.51 3.55 6.26
CA LEU A 34 -8.10 2.25 5.93
C LEU A 34 -8.90 1.69 7.11
N GLN A 35 -8.42 1.90 8.34
CA GLN A 35 -9.16 1.51 9.54
C GLN A 35 -10.49 2.26 9.64
N GLU A 36 -10.49 3.55 9.35
CA GLU A 36 -11.73 4.35 9.33
C GLU A 36 -12.71 3.81 8.29
N ILE A 37 -12.22 3.49 7.09
CA ILE A 37 -13.06 2.91 6.03
C ILE A 37 -13.66 1.59 6.49
N ARG A 38 -12.85 0.73 7.09
CA ARG A 38 -13.31 -0.56 7.58
C ARG A 38 -14.40 -0.42 8.63
N GLU A 39 -14.24 0.53 9.54
CA GLU A 39 -15.21 0.75 10.63
C GLU A 39 -16.55 1.26 10.11
N ARG A 40 -16.54 2.04 9.02
CA ARG A 40 -17.75 2.66 8.47
C ARG A 40 -18.43 1.81 7.41
N ALA A 41 -17.71 0.87 6.82
CA ALA A 41 -18.24 0.03 5.75
C ALA A 41 -19.05 -1.13 6.30
N ASP A 42 -20.19 -1.41 5.68
CA ASP A 42 -20.98 -2.59 6.03
C ASP A 42 -20.24 -3.87 5.66
N LYS A 43 -19.55 -3.84 4.52
CA LYS A 43 -18.82 -5.00 4.01
C LYS A 43 -17.72 -4.53 3.05
N ILE A 44 -16.56 -5.13 3.16
CA ILE A 44 -15.47 -4.91 2.21
C ILE A 44 -15.42 -6.11 1.26
N LEU A 45 -15.66 -5.85 -0.03
CA LEU A 45 -15.70 -6.90 -1.05
C LEU A 45 -14.32 -7.38 -1.47
N GLY A 46 -13.33 -6.52 -1.36
CA GLY A 46 -11.97 -6.86 -1.74
C GLY A 46 -11.09 -5.63 -1.77
N MET A 47 -9.82 -5.86 -2.06
CA MET A 47 -8.83 -4.79 -2.15
C MET A 47 -7.84 -5.13 -3.25
N ASP A 48 -7.43 -4.11 -4.03
CA ASP A 48 -6.23 -4.24 -4.83
C ASP A 48 -5.20 -3.19 -4.40
N ILE A 49 -3.94 -3.51 -4.62
CA ILE A 49 -2.81 -2.65 -4.31
C ILE A 49 -1.98 -2.52 -5.57
N CYS A 50 -1.80 -1.32 -6.07
CA CYS A 50 -1.02 -1.05 -7.26
C CYS A 50 0.13 -0.07 -6.98
N GLY A 51 0.93 0.22 -8.00
CA GLY A 51 2.05 1.14 -7.87
C GLY A 51 3.36 0.51 -7.44
N GLU A 52 3.55 -0.80 -7.65
CA GLU A 52 4.83 -1.42 -7.37
C GLU A 52 5.89 -1.01 -8.39
N ASP A 53 7.16 -1.03 -7.95
CA ASP A 53 8.29 -0.78 -8.83
C ASP A 53 8.44 -1.95 -9.82
N ALA A 54 8.11 -1.71 -11.08
CA ALA A 54 8.18 -2.73 -12.11
C ALA A 54 9.62 -3.19 -12.39
N ARG A 55 10.61 -2.42 -11.96
CA ARG A 55 12.03 -2.75 -12.17
C ARG A 55 12.62 -3.63 -11.08
N TRP A 56 11.85 -3.95 -10.04
CA TRP A 56 12.38 -4.72 -8.91
C TRP A 56 12.98 -6.05 -9.35
N LYS A 57 12.40 -6.66 -10.38
CA LYS A 57 12.89 -7.94 -10.92
C LYS A 57 14.23 -7.79 -11.61
N GLN A 58 14.50 -6.62 -12.16
CA GLN A 58 15.73 -6.34 -12.90
C GLN A 58 16.86 -5.93 -11.97
N THR A 59 16.53 -5.10 -10.97
CA THR A 59 17.52 -4.59 -10.02
C THR A 59 17.84 -5.59 -8.93
N GLN A 60 16.86 -6.43 -8.57
CA GLN A 60 16.95 -7.42 -7.50
C GLN A 60 17.46 -6.82 -6.18
N GLU A 61 17.11 -5.56 -5.94
CA GLU A 61 17.48 -4.91 -4.69
C GLU A 61 16.61 -5.46 -3.56
N ALA A 62 17.24 -6.19 -2.65
CA ALA A 62 16.55 -6.83 -1.54
C ALA A 62 15.80 -5.81 -0.67
N GLY A 63 16.36 -4.60 -0.52
CA GLY A 63 15.71 -3.55 0.26
C GLY A 63 14.38 -3.11 -0.33
N THR A 64 14.30 -2.99 -1.66
CA THR A 64 13.05 -2.61 -2.35
C THR A 64 11.96 -3.64 -2.11
N CYS A 65 12.29 -4.92 -2.27
CA CYS A 65 11.33 -6.00 -2.02
C CYS A 65 10.83 -6.01 -0.59
N GLN A 66 11.74 -5.84 0.38
CA GLN A 66 11.37 -5.85 1.79
C GLN A 66 10.44 -4.69 2.15
N ILE A 67 10.72 -3.50 1.62
CA ILE A 67 9.89 -2.32 1.87
C ILE A 67 8.49 -2.56 1.33
N ASN A 68 8.37 -3.02 0.09
CA ASN A 68 7.07 -3.24 -0.54
C ASN A 68 6.31 -4.41 0.11
N ASP A 69 6.99 -5.48 0.49
CA ASP A 69 6.36 -6.60 1.18
C ASP A 69 5.78 -6.16 2.53
N ARG A 70 6.54 -5.37 3.29
CA ARG A 70 6.05 -4.84 4.57
C ARG A 70 4.84 -3.94 4.35
N CYS A 71 4.90 -3.07 3.35
CA CYS A 71 3.81 -2.18 3.01
C CYS A 71 2.55 -2.97 2.67
N ASN A 72 2.67 -3.93 1.76
CA ASN A 72 1.54 -4.75 1.32
C ASN A 72 0.92 -5.51 2.47
N ARG A 73 1.75 -6.09 3.33
CA ARG A 73 1.28 -6.87 4.48
C ARG A 73 0.46 -6.01 5.42
N ARG A 74 0.97 -4.82 5.76
CA ARG A 74 0.24 -3.92 6.66
C ARG A 74 -1.09 -3.46 6.08
N LEU A 75 -1.12 -3.16 4.78
CA LEU A 75 -2.35 -2.73 4.12
C LEU A 75 -3.40 -3.85 4.12
N VAL A 76 -2.99 -5.07 3.76
CA VAL A 76 -3.90 -6.21 3.71
C VAL A 76 -4.42 -6.56 5.10
N GLU A 77 -3.55 -6.62 6.11
CA GLU A 77 -3.93 -6.96 7.48
C GLU A 77 -4.92 -5.94 8.05
N THR A 78 -4.82 -4.68 7.65
CA THR A 78 -5.73 -3.64 8.13
C THR A 78 -7.17 -3.90 7.72
N LEU A 79 -7.38 -4.47 6.54
CA LEU A 79 -8.74 -4.73 6.02
C LEU A 79 -9.26 -6.15 6.31
N GLU A 80 -8.42 -7.00 6.84
CA GLU A 80 -8.87 -8.34 7.27
C GLU A 80 -9.75 -8.26 8.55
#